data_b4589ff25404df947baac7f1624f8998
#
_entry.id   b4589ff25404df947baac7f1624f8998
#
_cell.length_a   1.000
_cell.length_b   1.000
_cell.length_c   1.000
_cell.angle_alpha   90.00
_cell.angle_beta   90.00
_cell.angle_gamma   90.00
#
_symmetry.space_group_name_H-M   'P 1'
#
loop_
_entity.id
_entity.type
_entity.pdbx_description
1 polymer ?
#
loop_
_entity_poly.entity_id
_entity_poly.type
_entity_poly.pdbx_seq_one_letter_code
_entity_poly.pdbx_strand_id
1 'polypeptide(L)'
;MNPGVITRPLAVLGRASLGALAGLGRLVIFALATVRHMVTPPFYSREFMSALLNVGYLSLPVVGLTAFFTGGALALQIYSGGARFSAEAVVPQIVAIGMVRELGPVLVGLMIAARVTASVAAEIATMKVTEQIDALVTLSTHPMKYLTVPRVLAGLLTVPLLVGIGDIIGIYGGWLVSTQSLGFNPASYMQNTVNFLQPIDVLSSLAKGAVFGFIATLMGCYYGMQSGRGAQGVGAATKSSVVAAAILILAANFLLTQAFFSI
;
A
#
# COMPACT_ATOMS: atom_id res chain seq x y z
N MET A 1 35.53 31.40 24.57
CA MET A 1 34.82 30.35 23.82
C MET A 1 33.84 31.05 22.91
N ASN A 2 33.96 30.83 21.58
CA ASN A 2 33.10 31.50 20.59
C ASN A 2 31.68 30.91 20.68
N PRO A 3 30.66 31.70 21.05
CA PRO A 3 29.28 31.19 21.21
C PRO A 3 28.71 30.57 19.92
N GLY A 4 29.28 30.90 18.75
CA GLY A 4 28.87 30.36 17.46
C GLY A 4 29.19 28.88 17.22
N VAL A 5 30.07 28.24 18.02
CA VAL A 5 30.44 26.83 17.82
C VAL A 5 29.37 25.89 18.40
N ILE A 6 28.70 26.28 19.47
CA ILE A 6 27.64 25.48 20.12
C ILE A 6 26.27 25.76 19.49
N THR A 7 26.02 26.99 19.02
CA THR A 7 24.71 27.36 18.45
C THR A 7 24.50 26.83 17.02
N ARG A 8 25.58 26.62 16.23
CA ARG A 8 25.48 26.09 14.86
C ARG A 8 24.82 24.67 14.77
N PRO A 9 25.27 23.65 15.54
CA PRO A 9 24.65 22.34 15.45
C PRO A 9 23.18 22.33 15.93
N LEU A 10 22.86 23.11 17.00
CA LEU A 10 21.51 23.30 17.47
C LEU A 10 20.60 23.95 16.41
N ALA A 11 21.10 24.99 15.72
CA ALA A 11 20.37 25.65 14.65
C ALA A 11 20.17 24.75 13.40
N VAL A 12 21.11 23.85 13.10
CA VAL A 12 20.95 22.84 12.03
C VAL A 12 19.91 21.84 12.42
N LEU A 13 19.96 21.32 13.65
CA LEU A 13 18.97 20.38 14.17
C LEU A 13 17.56 20.99 14.19
N GLY A 14 17.45 22.23 14.70
CA GLY A 14 16.17 22.94 14.72
C GLY A 14 15.58 23.18 13.32
N ARG A 15 16.42 23.58 12.35
CA ARG A 15 15.97 23.73 10.95
C ARG A 15 15.53 22.40 10.33
N ALA A 16 16.25 21.31 10.60
CA ALA A 16 15.87 19.99 10.11
C ALA A 16 14.53 19.53 10.72
N SER A 17 14.35 19.70 12.04
CA SER A 17 13.09 19.35 12.73
C SER A 17 11.91 20.19 12.24
N LEU A 18 12.08 21.50 12.12
CA LEU A 18 11.04 22.39 11.57
C LEU A 18 10.74 22.08 10.10
N GLY A 19 11.75 21.74 9.31
CA GLY A 19 11.58 21.30 7.92
C GLY A 19 10.76 20.00 7.81
N ALA A 20 11.04 19.03 8.68
CA ALA A 20 10.28 17.78 8.74
C ALA A 20 8.82 18.02 9.17
N LEU A 21 8.59 18.82 10.21
CA LEU A 21 7.25 19.20 10.65
C LEU A 21 6.47 19.95 9.58
N ALA A 22 7.11 20.88 8.87
CA ALA A 22 6.49 21.58 7.75
C ALA A 22 6.17 20.63 6.59
N GLY A 23 7.01 19.62 6.33
CA GLY A 23 6.74 18.56 5.35
C GLY A 23 5.51 17.75 5.72
N LEU A 24 5.44 17.29 6.97
CA LEU A 24 4.26 16.58 7.49
C LEU A 24 3.00 17.44 7.42
N GLY A 25 3.08 18.71 7.81
CA GLY A 25 1.96 19.65 7.73
C GLY A 25 1.42 19.80 6.31
N ARG A 26 2.29 19.95 5.31
CA ARG A 26 1.89 20.01 3.89
C ARG A 26 1.19 18.73 3.43
N LEU A 27 1.69 17.57 3.85
CA LEU A 27 1.09 16.29 3.52
C LEU A 27 -0.32 16.15 4.13
N VAL A 28 -0.47 16.49 5.40
CA VAL A 28 -1.77 16.45 6.10
C VAL A 28 -2.77 17.40 5.44
N ILE A 29 -2.36 18.63 5.12
CA ILE A 29 -3.21 19.60 4.42
C ILE A 29 -3.63 19.05 3.05
N PHE A 30 -2.72 18.42 2.30
CA PHE A 30 -3.02 17.81 1.01
C PHE A 30 -4.01 16.64 1.16
N ALA A 31 -3.83 15.78 2.17
CA ALA A 31 -4.73 14.67 2.47
C ALA A 31 -6.13 15.18 2.83
N LEU A 32 -6.23 16.16 3.73
CA LEU A 32 -7.52 16.76 4.14
C LEU A 32 -8.21 17.44 2.96
N ALA A 33 -7.47 18.19 2.14
CA ALA A 33 -8.02 18.78 0.93
C ALA A 33 -8.53 17.72 -0.05
N THR A 34 -7.81 16.60 -0.22
CA THR A 34 -8.24 15.48 -1.06
C THR A 34 -9.54 14.88 -0.54
N VAL A 35 -9.62 14.57 0.76
CA VAL A 35 -10.83 14.02 1.39
C VAL A 35 -12.02 14.98 1.24
N ARG A 36 -11.80 16.28 1.47
CA ARG A 36 -12.85 17.29 1.26
C ARG A 36 -13.36 17.32 -0.18
N HIS A 37 -12.46 17.20 -1.15
CA HIS A 37 -12.83 17.19 -2.57
C HIS A 37 -13.48 15.87 -3.03
N MET A 38 -13.32 14.77 -2.31
CA MET A 38 -14.04 13.52 -2.58
C MET A 38 -15.56 13.64 -2.38
N VAL A 39 -15.99 14.50 -1.45
CA VAL A 39 -17.40 14.64 -1.10
C VAL A 39 -18.08 15.76 -1.90
N THR A 40 -17.32 16.61 -2.59
CA THR A 40 -17.87 17.79 -3.30
C THR A 40 -17.89 17.58 -4.81
N PRO A 41 -19.04 17.78 -5.52
CA PRO A 41 -19.10 17.73 -6.97
C PRO A 41 -18.21 18.83 -7.62
N PRO A 42 -17.81 18.67 -8.90
CA PRO A 42 -18.16 17.62 -9.86
C PRO A 42 -17.35 16.33 -9.68
N PHE A 43 -17.95 15.18 -10.09
CA PHE A 43 -17.29 13.88 -10.13
C PHE A 43 -16.91 13.50 -11.56
N TYR A 44 -15.67 13.05 -11.77
CA TYR A 44 -15.13 12.67 -13.09
C TYR A 44 -15.15 11.15 -13.23
N SER A 45 -16.30 10.60 -13.62
CA SER A 45 -16.52 9.14 -13.71
C SER A 45 -15.58 8.45 -14.71
N ARG A 46 -15.23 9.10 -15.81
CA ARG A 46 -14.32 8.54 -16.81
C ARG A 46 -12.91 8.36 -16.25
N GLU A 47 -12.39 9.36 -15.55
CA GLU A 47 -11.07 9.32 -14.91
C GLU A 47 -11.05 8.30 -13.77
N PHE A 48 -12.16 8.19 -13.04
CA PHE A 48 -12.31 7.19 -12.00
C PHE A 48 -12.29 5.76 -12.57
N MET A 49 -13.00 5.49 -13.67
CA MET A 49 -12.99 4.18 -14.31
C MET A 49 -11.61 3.80 -14.85
N SER A 50 -10.91 4.76 -15.46
CA SER A 50 -9.52 4.57 -15.90
C SER A 50 -8.60 4.26 -14.72
N ALA A 51 -8.76 4.98 -13.60
CA ALA A 51 -7.99 4.74 -12.38
C ALA A 51 -8.29 3.35 -11.78
N LEU A 52 -9.57 2.91 -11.75
CA LEU A 52 -9.94 1.57 -11.29
C LEU A 52 -9.24 0.46 -12.09
N LEU A 53 -9.18 0.60 -13.42
CA LEU A 53 -8.48 -0.36 -14.28
C LEU A 53 -6.96 -0.36 -14.01
N ASN A 54 -6.36 0.81 -13.92
CA ASN A 54 -4.93 0.95 -13.71
C ASN A 54 -4.47 0.47 -12.33
N VAL A 55 -5.20 0.82 -11.28
CA VAL A 55 -4.87 0.42 -9.89
C VAL A 55 -5.26 -1.02 -9.62
N GLY A 56 -6.47 -1.42 -10.04
CA GLY A 56 -7.05 -2.73 -9.74
C GLY A 56 -6.59 -3.80 -10.74
N TYR A 57 -7.20 -3.80 -11.92
CA TYR A 57 -7.07 -4.90 -12.88
C TYR A 57 -5.62 -5.19 -13.29
N LEU A 58 -4.87 -4.17 -13.66
CA LEU A 58 -3.48 -4.33 -14.10
C LEU A 58 -2.52 -4.73 -12.95
N SER A 59 -2.93 -4.66 -11.69
CA SER A 59 -2.12 -5.13 -10.55
C SER A 59 -2.37 -6.59 -10.21
N LEU A 60 -3.48 -7.19 -10.68
CA LEU A 60 -3.85 -8.58 -10.36
C LEU A 60 -2.75 -9.61 -10.64
N PRO A 61 -2.07 -9.61 -11.82
CA PRO A 61 -1.06 -10.63 -12.09
C PRO A 61 0.11 -10.59 -11.10
N VAL A 62 0.60 -9.40 -10.78
CA VAL A 62 1.74 -9.23 -9.86
C VAL A 62 1.34 -9.62 -8.45
N VAL A 63 0.17 -9.17 -7.98
CA VAL A 63 -0.38 -9.50 -6.67
C VAL A 63 -0.60 -11.01 -6.55
N GLY A 64 -1.25 -11.62 -7.54
CA GLY A 64 -1.55 -13.04 -7.53
C GLY A 64 -0.29 -13.92 -7.49
N LEU A 65 0.69 -13.64 -8.36
CA LEU A 65 1.96 -14.40 -8.38
C LEU A 65 2.73 -14.23 -7.07
N THR A 66 2.84 -13.01 -6.57
CA THR A 66 3.54 -12.74 -5.31
C THR A 66 2.88 -13.46 -4.15
N ALA A 67 1.56 -13.37 -4.02
CA ALA A 67 0.81 -14.03 -2.97
C ALA A 67 0.94 -15.57 -3.05
N PHE A 68 0.82 -16.13 -4.24
CA PHE A 68 0.93 -17.58 -4.47
C PHE A 68 2.27 -18.14 -4.00
N PHE A 69 3.37 -17.56 -4.48
CA PHE A 69 4.72 -18.02 -4.10
C PHE A 69 5.03 -17.76 -2.62
N THR A 70 4.54 -16.66 -2.08
CA THR A 70 4.74 -16.36 -0.65
C THR A 70 4.00 -17.35 0.23
N GLY A 71 2.74 -17.68 -0.09
CA GLY A 71 1.98 -18.68 0.66
C GLY A 71 2.62 -20.07 0.59
N GLY A 72 3.09 -20.48 -0.58
CA GLY A 72 3.83 -21.75 -0.76
C GLY A 72 5.14 -21.78 0.02
N ALA A 73 5.93 -20.70 -0.05
CA ALA A 73 7.20 -20.59 0.69
C ALA A 73 6.97 -20.59 2.20
N LEU A 74 5.92 -19.90 2.66
CA LEU A 74 5.54 -19.87 4.08
C LEU A 74 5.17 -21.28 4.58
N ALA A 75 4.41 -22.03 3.82
CA ALA A 75 4.05 -23.42 4.17
C ALA A 75 5.29 -24.30 4.35
N LEU A 76 6.25 -24.23 3.42
CA LEU A 76 7.52 -24.97 3.52
C LEU A 76 8.32 -24.55 4.75
N GLN A 77 8.39 -23.26 5.02
CA GLN A 77 9.16 -22.72 6.14
C GLN A 77 8.57 -23.13 7.49
N ILE A 78 7.22 -23.07 7.61
CA ILE A 78 6.53 -23.47 8.85
C ILE A 78 6.64 -24.98 9.05
N TYR A 79 6.50 -25.79 7.99
CA TYR A 79 6.67 -27.23 8.07
C TYR A 79 8.08 -27.61 8.53
N SER A 80 9.12 -27.09 7.89
CA SER A 80 10.52 -27.39 8.24
C SER A 80 10.91 -26.90 9.65
N GLY A 81 10.35 -25.77 10.07
CA GLY A 81 10.51 -25.28 11.44
C GLY A 81 9.72 -26.09 12.47
N GLY A 82 8.47 -26.44 12.13
CA GLY A 82 7.56 -27.20 12.97
C GLY A 82 7.99 -28.65 13.19
N ALA A 83 8.67 -29.27 12.22
CA ALA A 83 9.20 -30.61 12.35
C ALA A 83 10.16 -30.79 13.53
N ARG A 84 10.86 -29.73 13.93
CA ARG A 84 11.76 -29.74 15.10
C ARG A 84 11.01 -29.86 16.43
N PHE A 85 9.73 -29.56 16.45
CA PHE A 85 8.87 -29.54 17.65
C PHE A 85 7.67 -30.49 17.53
N SER A 86 7.65 -31.36 16.50
CA SER A 86 6.50 -32.23 16.17
C SER A 86 5.19 -31.44 15.99
N ALA A 87 5.28 -30.18 15.51
CA ALA A 87 4.17 -29.25 15.36
C ALA A 87 3.72 -29.10 13.90
N GLU A 88 3.88 -30.13 13.08
CA GLU A 88 3.55 -30.12 11.65
C GLU A 88 2.05 -29.90 11.42
N ALA A 89 1.21 -30.40 12.32
CA ALA A 89 -0.26 -30.30 12.20
C ALA A 89 -0.79 -28.85 12.21
N VAL A 90 -0.02 -27.86 12.71
CA VAL A 90 -0.46 -26.46 12.78
C VAL A 90 -0.14 -25.64 11.54
N VAL A 91 0.53 -26.23 10.54
CA VAL A 91 0.90 -25.56 9.28
C VAL A 91 -0.29 -24.85 8.62
N PRO A 92 -1.47 -25.47 8.41
CA PRO A 92 -2.61 -24.84 7.77
C PRO A 92 -3.07 -23.57 8.49
N GLN A 93 -3.09 -23.62 9.82
CA GLN A 93 -3.55 -22.54 10.68
C GLN A 93 -2.60 -21.34 10.65
N ILE A 94 -1.29 -21.60 10.76
CA ILE A 94 -0.28 -20.54 10.75
C ILE A 94 -0.15 -19.90 9.37
N VAL A 95 -0.24 -20.69 8.28
CA VAL A 95 -0.26 -20.16 6.92
C VAL A 95 -1.48 -19.26 6.72
N ALA A 96 -2.65 -19.71 7.12
CA ALA A 96 -3.89 -18.95 6.97
C ALA A 96 -3.82 -17.61 7.71
N ILE A 97 -3.49 -17.63 9.02
CA ILE A 97 -3.45 -16.40 9.83
C ILE A 97 -2.29 -15.48 9.42
N GLY A 98 -1.13 -16.06 9.08
CA GLY A 98 0.03 -15.30 8.63
C GLY A 98 -0.22 -14.57 7.31
N MET A 99 -0.92 -15.21 6.38
CA MET A 99 -1.33 -14.57 5.13
C MET A 99 -2.38 -13.48 5.39
N VAL A 100 -3.49 -13.79 6.03
CA VAL A 100 -4.61 -12.86 6.18
C VAL A 100 -4.30 -11.68 7.09
N ARG A 101 -3.62 -11.89 8.22
CA ARG A 101 -3.36 -10.78 9.16
C ARG A 101 -2.22 -9.86 8.75
N GLU A 102 -1.14 -10.41 8.14
CA GLU A 102 0.09 -9.65 7.96
C GLU A 102 0.63 -9.70 6.53
N LEU A 103 0.99 -10.89 6.04
CA LEU A 103 1.73 -11.00 4.78
C LEU A 103 0.90 -10.57 3.57
N GLY A 104 -0.36 -10.97 3.48
CA GLY A 104 -1.23 -10.60 2.37
C GLY A 104 -1.38 -9.08 2.25
N PRO A 105 -1.92 -8.39 3.27
CA PRO A 105 -2.09 -6.94 3.21
C PRO A 105 -0.77 -6.19 2.95
N VAL A 106 0.31 -6.54 3.66
CA VAL A 106 1.60 -5.84 3.55
C VAL A 106 2.22 -6.04 2.17
N LEU A 107 2.27 -7.28 1.67
CA LEU A 107 2.86 -7.56 0.35
C LEU A 107 2.07 -6.89 -0.76
N VAL A 108 0.74 -6.99 -0.73
CA VAL A 108 -0.10 -6.30 -1.71
C VAL A 108 0.11 -4.79 -1.61
N GLY A 109 0.11 -4.22 -0.41
CA GLY A 109 0.36 -2.79 -0.18
C GLY A 109 1.71 -2.33 -0.75
N LEU A 110 2.78 -3.08 -0.51
CA LEU A 110 4.11 -2.77 -1.04
C LEU A 110 4.20 -2.94 -2.56
N MET A 111 3.51 -3.94 -3.14
CA MET A 111 3.42 -4.10 -4.60
C MET A 111 2.67 -2.93 -5.25
N ILE A 112 1.57 -2.49 -4.64
CA ILE A 112 0.83 -1.30 -5.07
C ILE A 112 1.70 -0.04 -4.93
N ALA A 113 2.44 0.11 -3.83
CA ALA A 113 3.38 1.22 -3.66
C ALA A 113 4.45 1.22 -4.76
N ALA A 114 5.04 0.08 -5.06
CA ALA A 114 6.08 -0.01 -6.09
C ALA A 114 5.55 0.27 -7.51
N ARG A 115 4.35 -0.21 -7.85
CA ARG A 115 3.80 -0.12 -9.21
C ARG A 115 2.92 1.11 -9.39
N VAL A 116 1.86 1.24 -8.59
CA VAL A 116 0.83 2.26 -8.78
C VAL A 116 1.32 3.62 -8.33
N THR A 117 1.95 3.72 -7.16
CA THR A 117 2.47 5.00 -6.66
C THR A 117 3.53 5.57 -7.61
N ALA A 118 4.43 4.70 -8.12
CA ALA A 118 5.44 5.11 -9.09
C ALA A 118 4.82 5.63 -10.39
N SER A 119 3.85 4.89 -10.95
CA SER A 119 3.16 5.25 -12.18
C SER A 119 2.39 6.56 -12.04
N VAL A 120 1.60 6.72 -10.98
CA VAL A 120 0.83 7.93 -10.69
C VAL A 120 1.75 9.13 -10.49
N ALA A 121 2.84 8.97 -9.73
CA ALA A 121 3.79 10.05 -9.52
C ALA A 121 4.48 10.48 -10.82
N ALA A 122 4.91 9.52 -11.66
CA ALA A 122 5.54 9.80 -12.93
C ALA A 122 4.58 10.49 -13.92
N GLU A 123 3.32 10.02 -14.00
CA GLU A 123 2.30 10.59 -14.86
C GLU A 123 2.01 12.05 -14.50
N ILE A 124 1.68 12.31 -13.21
CA ILE A 124 1.36 13.68 -12.75
C ILE A 124 2.58 14.59 -12.86
N ALA A 125 3.78 14.09 -12.54
CA ALA A 125 5.01 14.85 -12.68
C ALA A 125 5.28 15.22 -14.15
N THR A 126 5.02 14.31 -15.11
CA THR A 126 5.13 14.57 -16.53
C THR A 126 4.11 15.62 -16.97
N MET A 127 2.84 15.51 -16.56
CA MET A 127 1.80 16.51 -16.82
C MET A 127 2.20 17.90 -16.31
N LYS A 128 2.89 17.96 -15.17
CA LYS A 128 3.38 19.22 -14.62
C LYS A 128 4.52 19.81 -15.44
N VAL A 129 5.48 18.99 -15.86
CA VAL A 129 6.62 19.44 -16.68
C VAL A 129 6.18 19.92 -18.05
N THR A 130 5.11 19.36 -18.60
CA THR A 130 4.51 19.73 -19.90
C THR A 130 3.41 20.79 -19.77
N GLU A 131 3.27 21.43 -18.61
CA GLU A 131 2.32 22.51 -18.32
C GLU A 131 0.84 22.13 -18.49
N GLN A 132 0.52 20.83 -18.57
CA GLN A 132 -0.86 20.34 -18.68
C GLN A 132 -1.68 20.67 -17.41
N ILE A 133 -1.04 20.70 -16.23
CA ILE A 133 -1.73 21.08 -14.98
C ILE A 133 -2.13 22.56 -15.02
N ASP A 134 -1.28 23.42 -15.55
CA ASP A 134 -1.57 24.85 -15.70
C ASP A 134 -2.67 25.09 -16.75
N ALA A 135 -2.67 24.29 -17.82
CA ALA A 135 -3.77 24.30 -18.78
C ALA A 135 -5.13 23.90 -18.17
N LEU A 136 -5.16 22.92 -17.24
CA LEU A 136 -6.39 22.58 -16.52
C LEU A 136 -6.89 23.75 -15.67
N VAL A 137 -6.00 24.50 -15.02
CA VAL A 137 -6.35 25.67 -14.22
C VAL A 137 -6.93 26.79 -15.10
N THR A 138 -6.33 27.05 -16.27
CA THR A 138 -6.85 28.05 -17.22
C THR A 138 -8.24 27.68 -17.77
N LEU A 139 -8.52 26.37 -17.87
CA LEU A 139 -9.85 25.85 -18.23
C LEU A 139 -10.82 25.79 -17.04
N SER A 140 -10.51 26.49 -15.93
CA SER A 140 -11.34 26.50 -14.71
C SER A 140 -11.57 25.11 -14.10
N THR A 141 -10.74 24.12 -14.41
CA THR A 141 -10.81 22.77 -13.85
C THR A 141 -9.86 22.66 -12.68
N HIS A 142 -10.38 22.24 -11.51
CA HIS A 142 -9.57 22.11 -10.31
C HIS A 142 -8.66 20.85 -10.39
N PRO A 143 -7.31 20.98 -10.45
CA PRO A 143 -6.42 19.83 -10.68
C PRO A 143 -6.55 18.73 -9.63
N MET A 144 -6.77 19.07 -8.35
CA MET A 144 -6.97 18.05 -7.31
C MET A 144 -8.23 17.21 -7.56
N LYS A 145 -9.32 17.81 -8.02
CA LYS A 145 -10.55 17.06 -8.33
C LYS A 145 -10.43 16.17 -9.55
N TYR A 146 -9.71 16.64 -10.54
CA TYR A 146 -9.56 15.91 -11.81
C TYR A 146 -8.49 14.81 -11.72
N LEU A 147 -7.36 15.09 -11.08
CA LEU A 147 -6.22 14.16 -11.05
C LEU A 147 -6.16 13.32 -9.78
N THR A 148 -6.31 13.94 -8.60
CA THR A 148 -6.07 13.26 -7.31
C THR A 148 -7.26 12.44 -6.85
N VAL A 149 -8.44 13.03 -6.82
CA VAL A 149 -9.63 12.39 -6.24
C VAL A 149 -9.97 11.06 -6.92
N PRO A 150 -10.04 10.94 -8.27
CA PRO A 150 -10.36 9.67 -8.91
C PRO A 150 -9.36 8.56 -8.60
N ARG A 151 -8.05 8.91 -8.55
CA ARG A 151 -6.97 7.95 -8.26
C ARG A 151 -7.02 7.47 -6.82
N VAL A 152 -7.27 8.37 -5.87
CA VAL A 152 -7.33 8.02 -4.44
C VAL A 152 -8.60 7.21 -4.13
N LEU A 153 -9.74 7.55 -4.71
CA LEU A 153 -10.95 6.74 -4.60
C LEU A 153 -10.77 5.35 -5.22
N ALA A 154 -10.12 5.26 -6.36
CA ALA A 154 -9.81 3.97 -6.98
C ALA A 154 -8.91 3.13 -6.06
N GLY A 155 -7.87 3.70 -5.47
CA GLY A 155 -7.00 3.02 -4.51
C GLY A 155 -7.76 2.52 -3.28
N LEU A 156 -8.59 3.38 -2.70
CA LEU A 156 -9.40 3.06 -1.52
C LEU A 156 -10.35 1.88 -1.76
N LEU A 157 -10.89 1.73 -2.97
CA LEU A 157 -11.86 0.69 -3.31
C LEU A 157 -11.23 -0.58 -3.87
N THR A 158 -10.18 -0.47 -4.70
CA THR A 158 -9.62 -1.63 -5.39
C THR A 158 -8.57 -2.37 -4.57
N VAL A 159 -7.80 -1.67 -3.73
CA VAL A 159 -6.73 -2.33 -2.98
C VAL A 159 -7.25 -3.30 -1.92
N PRO A 160 -8.34 -3.04 -1.19
CA PRO A 160 -8.97 -4.06 -0.35
C PRO A 160 -9.35 -5.33 -1.11
N LEU A 161 -9.92 -5.18 -2.32
CA LEU A 161 -10.28 -6.31 -3.17
C LEU A 161 -9.04 -7.09 -3.62
N LEU A 162 -7.96 -6.38 -3.98
CA LEU A 162 -6.68 -7.01 -4.32
C LEU A 162 -6.06 -7.75 -3.15
N VAL A 163 -6.18 -7.22 -1.93
CA VAL A 163 -5.73 -7.88 -0.70
C VAL A 163 -6.54 -9.15 -0.47
N GLY A 164 -7.86 -9.10 -0.54
CA GLY A 164 -8.71 -10.30 -0.40
C GLY A 164 -8.41 -11.38 -1.43
N ILE A 165 -8.20 -11.00 -2.70
CA ILE A 165 -7.77 -11.93 -3.76
C ILE A 165 -6.37 -12.48 -3.45
N GLY A 166 -5.44 -11.63 -2.99
CA GLY A 166 -4.10 -12.03 -2.58
C GLY A 166 -4.10 -13.03 -1.44
N ASP A 167 -4.93 -12.80 -0.42
CA ASP A 167 -5.10 -13.72 0.72
C ASP A 167 -5.58 -15.10 0.26
N ILE A 168 -6.61 -15.15 -0.59
CA ILE A 168 -7.14 -16.40 -1.14
C ILE A 168 -6.08 -17.14 -1.96
N ILE A 169 -5.40 -16.43 -2.87
CA ILE A 169 -4.36 -17.03 -3.72
C ILE A 169 -3.16 -17.49 -2.87
N GLY A 170 -2.77 -16.74 -1.83
CA GLY A 170 -1.68 -17.10 -0.95
C GLY A 170 -1.99 -18.35 -0.11
N ILE A 171 -3.20 -18.44 0.45
CA ILE A 171 -3.67 -19.65 1.16
C ILE A 171 -3.71 -20.84 0.19
N TYR A 172 -4.19 -20.63 -1.04
CA TYR A 172 -4.19 -21.67 -2.07
C TYR A 172 -2.77 -22.13 -2.44
N GLY A 173 -1.81 -21.23 -2.55
CA GLY A 173 -0.40 -21.56 -2.76
C GLY A 173 0.18 -22.41 -1.63
N GLY A 174 -0.11 -22.06 -0.38
CA GLY A 174 0.24 -22.85 0.79
C GLY A 174 -0.41 -24.24 0.81
N TRP A 175 -1.69 -24.30 0.50
CA TRP A 175 -2.43 -25.58 0.37
C TRP A 175 -1.84 -26.48 -0.71
N LEU A 176 -1.55 -25.94 -1.90
CA LEU A 176 -1.02 -26.71 -3.02
C LEU A 176 0.35 -27.32 -2.67
N VAL A 177 1.25 -26.52 -2.11
CA VAL A 177 2.58 -27.01 -1.72
C VAL A 177 2.47 -28.04 -0.58
N SER A 178 1.63 -27.80 0.41
CA SER A 178 1.47 -28.72 1.54
C SER A 178 0.89 -30.07 1.11
N THR A 179 -0.05 -30.07 0.18
CA THR A 179 -0.68 -31.31 -0.28
C THR A 179 0.19 -32.09 -1.28
N GLN A 180 0.88 -31.40 -2.20
CA GLN A 180 1.66 -32.06 -3.25
C GLN A 180 3.08 -32.44 -2.78
N SER A 181 3.68 -31.62 -1.93
CA SER A 181 5.11 -31.80 -1.54
C SER A 181 5.29 -32.34 -0.13
N LEU A 182 4.35 -32.05 0.79
CA LEU A 182 4.49 -32.40 2.21
C LEU A 182 3.55 -33.54 2.65
N GLY A 183 2.69 -34.05 1.75
CA GLY A 183 1.83 -35.19 2.03
C GLY A 183 0.63 -34.93 2.93
N PHE A 184 0.20 -33.67 3.10
CA PHE A 184 -1.01 -33.36 3.87
C PHE A 184 -2.28 -33.81 3.15
N ASN A 185 -3.25 -34.25 3.93
CA ASN A 185 -4.58 -34.54 3.38
C ASN A 185 -5.27 -33.24 2.93
N PRO A 186 -5.67 -33.13 1.65
CA PRO A 186 -6.25 -31.88 1.11
C PRO A 186 -7.51 -31.40 1.84
N ALA A 187 -8.40 -32.33 2.21
CA ALA A 187 -9.65 -32.00 2.87
C ALA A 187 -9.43 -31.52 4.31
N SER A 188 -8.55 -32.22 5.05
CA SER A 188 -8.21 -31.86 6.42
C SER A 188 -7.48 -30.50 6.48
N TYR A 189 -6.59 -30.24 5.53
CA TYR A 189 -5.90 -28.94 5.44
C TYR A 189 -6.89 -27.78 5.28
N MET A 190 -7.81 -27.89 4.31
CA MET A 190 -8.80 -26.85 4.03
C MET A 190 -9.76 -26.66 5.20
N GLN A 191 -10.22 -27.75 5.83
CA GLN A 191 -11.09 -27.67 6.99
C GLN A 191 -10.41 -26.97 8.17
N ASN A 192 -9.16 -27.29 8.44
CA ASN A 192 -8.37 -26.63 9.51
C ASN A 192 -8.15 -25.15 9.21
N THR A 193 -7.87 -24.78 7.95
CA THR A 193 -7.73 -23.40 7.52
C THR A 193 -9.02 -22.60 7.78
N VAL A 194 -10.16 -23.09 7.31
CA VAL A 194 -11.46 -22.39 7.42
C VAL A 194 -11.92 -22.29 8.88
N ASN A 195 -11.78 -23.37 9.66
CA ASN A 195 -12.20 -23.38 11.05
C ASN A 195 -11.36 -22.48 11.96
N PHE A 196 -10.13 -22.19 11.56
CA PHE A 196 -9.23 -21.36 12.37
C PHE A 196 -9.39 -19.86 12.09
N LEU A 197 -9.72 -19.47 10.85
CA LEU A 197 -9.90 -18.06 10.48
C LEU A 197 -11.18 -17.49 11.10
N GLN A 198 -11.02 -16.37 11.76
CA GLN A 198 -12.14 -15.61 12.32
C GLN A 198 -12.56 -14.48 11.39
N PRO A 199 -13.84 -14.06 11.40
CA PRO A 199 -14.30 -12.92 10.58
C PRO A 199 -13.51 -11.63 10.81
N ILE A 200 -13.01 -11.41 12.03
CA ILE A 200 -12.20 -10.23 12.37
C ILE A 200 -10.86 -10.23 11.63
N ASP A 201 -10.28 -11.39 11.31
CA ASP A 201 -9.03 -11.50 10.58
C ASP A 201 -9.20 -10.96 9.15
N VAL A 202 -10.27 -11.39 8.48
CA VAL A 202 -10.62 -10.93 7.13
C VAL A 202 -10.97 -9.44 7.14
N LEU A 203 -11.74 -9.00 8.14
CA LEU A 203 -12.09 -7.58 8.26
C LEU A 203 -10.85 -6.71 8.44
N SER A 204 -9.92 -7.14 9.30
CA SER A 204 -8.65 -6.42 9.51
C SER A 204 -7.80 -6.35 8.24
N SER A 205 -7.73 -7.46 7.48
CA SER A 205 -7.03 -7.52 6.19
C SER A 205 -7.58 -6.51 5.20
N LEU A 206 -8.90 -6.50 5.00
CA LEU A 206 -9.57 -5.56 4.09
C LEU A 206 -9.43 -4.11 4.54
N ALA A 207 -9.54 -3.84 5.85
CA ALA A 207 -9.34 -2.50 6.41
C ALA A 207 -7.91 -2.01 6.19
N LYS A 208 -6.90 -2.85 6.41
CA LYS A 208 -5.51 -2.57 6.08
C LYS A 208 -5.35 -2.26 4.59
N GLY A 209 -5.96 -3.07 3.72
CA GLY A 209 -5.97 -2.85 2.28
C GLY A 209 -6.50 -1.48 1.88
N ALA A 210 -7.61 -1.02 2.49
CA ALA A 210 -8.20 0.30 2.24
C ALA A 210 -7.24 1.43 2.63
N VAL A 211 -6.63 1.34 3.80
CA VAL A 211 -5.66 2.34 4.28
C VAL A 211 -4.41 2.35 3.40
N PHE A 212 -3.90 1.19 3.00
CA PHE A 212 -2.71 1.10 2.15
C PHE A 212 -2.97 1.63 0.73
N GLY A 213 -4.15 1.35 0.17
CA GLY A 213 -4.58 1.90 -1.10
C GLY A 213 -4.69 3.42 -1.08
N PHE A 214 -5.27 3.96 0.00
CA PHE A 214 -5.32 5.41 0.23
C PHE A 214 -3.92 6.02 0.31
N ILE A 215 -3.02 5.46 1.13
CA ILE A 215 -1.64 5.95 1.30
C ILE A 215 -0.88 5.89 -0.02
N ALA A 216 -0.90 4.77 -0.72
CA ALA A 216 -0.14 4.57 -1.96
C ALA A 216 -0.53 5.59 -3.03
N THR A 217 -1.82 5.73 -3.29
CA THR A 217 -2.32 6.64 -4.33
C THR A 217 -2.18 8.11 -3.93
N LEU A 218 -2.38 8.43 -2.65
CA LEU A 218 -2.17 9.79 -2.12
C LEU A 218 -0.71 10.23 -2.26
N MET A 219 0.26 9.35 -1.90
CA MET A 219 1.68 9.65 -2.03
C MET A 219 2.10 9.84 -3.49
N GLY A 220 1.59 9.01 -4.40
CA GLY A 220 1.82 9.19 -5.83
C GLY A 220 1.37 10.56 -6.32
N CYS A 221 0.16 10.96 -5.97
CA CYS A 221 -0.38 12.26 -6.33
C CYS A 221 0.39 13.42 -5.68
N TYR A 222 0.70 13.33 -4.39
CA TYR A 222 1.40 14.36 -3.63
C TYR A 222 2.78 14.67 -4.23
N TYR A 223 3.62 13.65 -4.39
CA TYR A 223 4.96 13.82 -4.94
C TYR A 223 4.94 14.18 -6.43
N GLY A 224 3.99 13.63 -7.19
CA GLY A 224 3.79 14.01 -8.59
C GLY A 224 3.50 15.50 -8.75
N MET A 225 2.58 16.04 -7.94
CA MET A 225 2.24 17.47 -7.96
C MET A 225 3.38 18.39 -7.44
N GLN A 226 4.27 17.87 -6.62
CA GLN A 226 5.42 18.62 -6.11
C GLN A 226 6.71 18.37 -6.90
N SER A 227 6.65 17.66 -8.03
CA SER A 227 7.83 17.37 -8.83
C SER A 227 8.59 18.65 -9.26
N GLY A 228 9.91 18.52 -9.34
CA GLY A 228 10.77 19.52 -9.96
C GLY A 228 10.64 19.54 -11.48
N ARG A 229 11.38 20.45 -12.13
CA ARG A 229 11.39 20.59 -13.58
C ARG A 229 12.22 19.49 -14.26
N GLY A 230 11.81 19.14 -15.47
CA GLY A 230 12.54 18.22 -16.36
C GLY A 230 12.51 16.76 -15.91
N ALA A 231 13.17 15.88 -16.68
CA ALA A 231 13.18 14.43 -16.46
C ALA A 231 13.77 14.01 -15.09
N GLN A 232 14.77 14.74 -14.59
CA GLN A 232 15.34 14.50 -13.27
C GLN A 232 14.32 14.75 -12.14
N GLY A 233 13.47 15.79 -12.28
CA GLY A 233 12.40 16.10 -11.35
C GLY A 233 11.34 14.99 -11.31
N VAL A 234 10.95 14.45 -12.47
CA VAL A 234 10.05 13.31 -12.59
C VAL A 234 10.61 12.07 -11.89
N GLY A 235 11.87 11.71 -12.20
CA GLY A 235 12.53 10.56 -11.57
C GLY A 235 12.70 10.68 -10.06
N ALA A 236 13.01 11.89 -9.56
CA ALA A 236 13.12 12.15 -8.12
C ALA A 236 11.75 12.03 -7.42
N ALA A 237 10.69 12.60 -8.00
CA ALA A 237 9.34 12.52 -7.48
C ALA A 237 8.86 11.06 -7.40
N THR A 238 9.09 10.28 -8.47
CA THR A 238 8.74 8.86 -8.53
C THR A 238 9.43 8.05 -7.43
N LYS A 239 10.75 8.20 -7.27
CA LYS A 239 11.49 7.49 -6.20
C LYS A 239 11.00 7.88 -4.81
N SER A 240 10.86 9.17 -4.55
CA SER A 240 10.44 9.67 -3.23
C SER A 240 9.03 9.25 -2.88
N SER A 241 8.11 9.19 -3.85
CA SER A 241 6.74 8.75 -3.63
C SER A 241 6.65 7.29 -3.19
N VAL A 242 7.41 6.40 -3.85
CA VAL A 242 7.43 4.96 -3.52
C VAL A 242 8.01 4.73 -2.12
N VAL A 243 9.14 5.38 -1.81
CA VAL A 243 9.78 5.24 -0.49
C VAL A 243 8.86 5.75 0.62
N ALA A 244 8.25 6.92 0.43
CA ALA A 244 7.32 7.48 1.41
C ALA A 244 6.08 6.60 1.59
N ALA A 245 5.49 6.09 0.49
CA ALA A 245 4.36 5.18 0.55
C ALA A 245 4.71 3.89 1.30
N ALA A 246 5.85 3.26 0.99
CA ALA A 246 6.29 2.03 1.64
C ALA A 246 6.49 2.21 3.15
N ILE A 247 7.16 3.29 3.57
CA ILE A 247 7.38 3.60 5.00
C ILE A 247 6.04 3.82 5.72
N LEU A 248 5.13 4.59 5.12
CA LEU A 248 3.82 4.87 5.72
C LEU A 248 2.93 3.63 5.77
N ILE A 249 2.98 2.76 4.77
CA ILE A 249 2.26 1.47 4.77
C ILE A 249 2.75 0.58 5.90
N LEU A 250 4.07 0.44 6.08
CA LEU A 250 4.64 -0.36 7.16
C LEU A 250 4.28 0.20 8.55
N ALA A 251 4.36 1.52 8.71
CA ALA A 251 3.95 2.19 9.95
C ALA A 251 2.44 2.01 10.21
N ALA A 252 1.60 2.19 9.20
CA ALA A 252 0.17 1.98 9.30
C ALA A 252 -0.18 0.52 9.58
N ASN A 253 0.55 -0.44 8.99
CA ASN A 253 0.37 -1.86 9.29
C ASN A 253 0.56 -2.15 10.78
N PHE A 254 1.67 -1.68 11.35
CA PHE A 254 1.95 -1.86 12.79
C PHE A 254 0.83 -1.29 13.67
N LEU A 255 0.42 -0.05 13.40
CA LEU A 255 -0.64 0.63 14.17
C LEU A 255 -1.99 -0.07 14.03
N LEU A 256 -2.36 -0.51 12.83
CA LEU A 256 -3.62 -1.22 12.59
C LEU A 256 -3.60 -2.61 13.22
N THR A 257 -2.50 -3.35 13.12
CA THR A 257 -2.37 -4.64 13.81
C THR A 257 -2.57 -4.47 15.32
N GLN A 258 -1.94 -3.47 15.91
CA GLN A 258 -2.11 -3.19 17.34
C GLN A 258 -3.54 -2.77 17.66
N ALA A 259 -4.19 -1.97 16.82
CA ALA A 259 -5.58 -1.54 17.06
C ALA A 259 -6.60 -2.68 16.96
N PHE A 260 -6.41 -3.63 16.04
CA PHE A 260 -7.32 -4.77 15.86
C PHE A 260 -7.07 -5.92 16.86
N PHE A 261 -5.82 -6.12 17.26
CA PHE A 261 -5.37 -7.28 18.02
C PHE A 261 -4.64 -6.91 19.32
N SER A 262 -4.76 -5.64 19.80
CA SER A 262 -4.22 -5.28 21.12
C SER A 262 -4.91 -6.08 22.22
N ILE A 263 -4.12 -6.82 22.94
CA ILE A 263 -4.48 -7.56 24.15
C ILE A 263 -4.59 -6.58 25.31
#